data_b43e86aecfc42632827341d7860708a7
#
_entry.id   b43e86aecfc42632827341d7860708a7
#
_cell.length_a   1.000
_cell.length_b   1.000
_cell.length_c   1.000
_cell.angle_alpha   90.00
_cell.angle_beta   90.00
_cell.angle_gamma   90.00
#
_symmetry.space_group_name_H-M   'P 1'
#
loop_
_entity.id
_entity.type
_entity.pdbx_description
1 polymer ?
#
loop_
_entity_poly.entity_id
_entity_poly.type
_entity_poly.pdbx_seq_one_letter_code
_entity_poly.pdbx_strand_id
1 'polypeptide(L)'
;LTNKNKTRVVRENISMVFQQFNLYPHMTVLKNLTLAPMKLHHKTKAEAEELAYHYLEVVGLRDKADVYPPQLSGGQQQRIAIARALCAQTKIILFDEPTSALDPETIQEVLDVMVRLAHEKNITMVVVTHEMGFARSVADRVVFMADGQIIEEGTPEHFFTNPKSERVRQFLSKIVR
;
A
#
# COMPACT_ATOMS: atom_id res chain seq x y z
N LEU A 1 -6.14 -11.13 21.40
CA LEU A 1 -7.25 -11.06 20.41
C LEU A 1 -8.26 -12.17 20.68
N THR A 2 -8.95 -12.13 21.83
CA THR A 2 -9.80 -13.23 22.33
C THR A 2 -11.26 -13.15 21.89
N ASN A 3 -11.68 -12.08 21.18
CA ASN A 3 -13.06 -11.94 20.75
C ASN A 3 -13.13 -11.96 19.20
N LYS A 4 -13.57 -13.09 18.63
CA LYS A 4 -13.71 -13.31 17.17
C LYS A 4 -14.50 -12.20 16.47
N ASN A 5 -15.55 -11.68 17.09
CA ASN A 5 -16.37 -10.60 16.51
C ASN A 5 -15.59 -9.27 16.42
N LYS A 6 -14.84 -8.89 17.47
CA LYS A 6 -14.01 -7.68 17.42
C LYS A 6 -12.89 -7.79 16.37
N THR A 7 -12.27 -8.96 16.26
CA THR A 7 -11.24 -9.21 15.25
C THR A 7 -11.80 -9.13 13.82
N ARG A 8 -13.03 -9.62 13.60
CA ARG A 8 -13.70 -9.52 12.31
C ARG A 8 -13.96 -8.07 11.91
N VAL A 9 -14.55 -7.26 12.80
CA VAL A 9 -14.82 -5.83 12.56
C VAL A 9 -13.55 -5.05 12.23
N VAL A 10 -12.44 -5.34 12.94
CA VAL A 10 -11.15 -4.71 12.64
C VAL A 10 -10.66 -5.09 11.24
N ARG A 11 -10.70 -6.37 10.87
CA ARG A 11 -10.24 -6.86 9.57
C ARG A 11 -11.10 -6.35 8.40
N GLU A 12 -12.37 -6.10 8.61
CA GLU A 12 -13.27 -5.52 7.59
C GLU A 12 -12.93 -4.04 7.28
N ASN A 13 -12.20 -3.35 8.17
CA ASN A 13 -11.82 -1.95 8.00
C ASN A 13 -10.36 -1.74 7.61
N ILE A 14 -9.57 -2.80 7.49
CA ILE A 14 -8.14 -2.72 7.21
C ILE A 14 -7.79 -3.64 6.04
N SER A 15 -7.15 -3.09 5.02
CA SER A 15 -6.48 -3.86 3.95
C SER A 15 -4.97 -3.84 4.17
N MET A 16 -4.26 -4.80 3.55
CA MET A 16 -2.81 -4.86 3.61
C MET A 16 -2.23 -5.16 2.23
N VAL A 17 -1.21 -4.39 1.88
CA VAL A 17 -0.37 -4.58 0.69
C VAL A 17 0.98 -5.08 1.20
N PHE A 18 1.37 -6.26 0.75
CA PHE A 18 2.59 -6.95 1.19
C PHE A 18 3.74 -6.72 0.22
N GLN A 19 4.95 -6.94 0.67
CA GLN A 19 6.16 -6.97 -0.14
C GLN A 19 6.07 -7.99 -1.29
N GLN A 20 5.46 -9.16 -1.06
CA GLN A 20 5.37 -10.27 -2.02
C GLN A 20 4.06 -10.27 -2.84
N PHE A 21 3.40 -9.14 -3.03
CA PHE A 21 2.17 -8.93 -3.82
C PHE A 21 0.97 -9.76 -3.35
N ASN A 22 1.12 -11.05 -3.07
CA ASN A 22 0.12 -12.01 -2.59
C ASN A 22 -1.17 -12.06 -3.45
N LEU A 23 -1.04 -11.90 -4.77
CA LEU A 23 -2.16 -12.09 -5.69
C LEU A 23 -2.51 -13.58 -5.81
N TYR A 24 -3.78 -13.88 -6.07
CA TYR A 24 -4.22 -15.25 -6.34
C TYR A 24 -3.78 -15.67 -7.76
N PRO A 25 -2.77 -16.55 -7.92
CA PRO A 25 -2.14 -16.81 -9.22
C PRO A 25 -3.06 -17.57 -10.19
N HIS A 26 -4.06 -18.26 -9.69
CA HIS A 26 -5.06 -19.03 -10.46
C HIS A 26 -6.29 -18.19 -10.87
N MET A 27 -6.31 -16.91 -10.54
CA MET A 27 -7.36 -15.96 -10.90
C MET A 27 -6.80 -14.87 -11.80
N THR A 28 -7.60 -14.39 -12.76
CA THR A 28 -7.25 -13.19 -13.53
C THR A 28 -7.14 -11.97 -12.61
N VAL A 29 -6.53 -10.90 -13.10
CA VAL A 29 -6.48 -9.61 -12.42
C VAL A 29 -7.87 -9.15 -12.00
N LEU A 30 -8.82 -9.13 -12.94
CA LEU A 30 -10.20 -8.71 -12.66
C LEU A 30 -10.85 -9.53 -11.55
N LYS A 31 -10.65 -10.86 -11.54
CA LYS A 31 -11.16 -11.74 -10.48
C LYS A 31 -10.50 -11.47 -9.12
N ASN A 32 -9.20 -11.16 -9.10
CA ASN A 32 -8.50 -10.76 -7.88
C ASN A 32 -9.11 -9.50 -7.25
N LEU A 33 -9.51 -8.54 -8.08
CA LEU A 33 -10.06 -7.26 -7.60
C LEU A 33 -11.54 -7.38 -7.20
N THR A 34 -12.33 -8.16 -7.91
CA THR A 34 -13.79 -8.28 -7.69
C THR A 34 -14.15 -9.18 -6.51
N LEU A 35 -13.21 -10.01 -6.03
CA LEU A 35 -13.49 -11.00 -4.98
C LEU A 35 -13.98 -10.37 -3.67
N ALA A 36 -13.27 -9.37 -3.16
CA ALA A 36 -13.61 -8.70 -1.91
C ALA A 36 -14.93 -7.90 -2.01
N PRO A 37 -15.16 -7.05 -3.02
CA PRO A 37 -16.44 -6.36 -3.22
C PRO A 37 -17.64 -7.30 -3.22
N MET A 38 -17.54 -8.42 -3.93
CA MET A 38 -18.63 -9.40 -4.02
C MET A 38 -18.85 -10.18 -2.71
N LYS A 39 -17.76 -10.59 -2.02
CA LYS A 39 -17.84 -11.46 -0.83
C LYS A 39 -18.07 -10.71 0.47
N LEU A 40 -17.49 -9.52 0.62
CA LEU A 40 -17.57 -8.74 1.86
C LEU A 40 -18.65 -7.65 1.80
N HIS A 41 -18.83 -7.03 0.63
CA HIS A 41 -19.78 -5.92 0.48
C HIS A 41 -21.05 -6.31 -0.29
N HIS A 42 -21.19 -7.60 -0.63
CA HIS A 42 -22.36 -8.15 -1.33
C HIS A 42 -22.70 -7.42 -2.64
N LYS A 43 -21.71 -6.79 -3.28
CA LYS A 43 -21.89 -6.13 -4.57
C LYS A 43 -22.24 -7.15 -5.65
N THR A 44 -23.06 -6.74 -6.59
CA THR A 44 -23.30 -7.50 -7.82
C THR A 44 -22.03 -7.62 -8.64
N LYS A 45 -21.99 -8.55 -9.58
CA LYS A 45 -20.85 -8.72 -10.48
C LYS A 45 -20.56 -7.43 -11.26
N ALA A 46 -21.60 -6.79 -11.79
CA ALA A 46 -21.46 -5.55 -12.56
C ALA A 46 -20.86 -4.41 -11.74
N GLU A 47 -21.36 -4.18 -10.52
CA GLU A 47 -20.84 -3.15 -9.60
C GLU A 47 -19.39 -3.44 -9.18
N ALA A 48 -19.05 -4.72 -8.96
CA ALA A 48 -17.68 -5.11 -8.60
C ALA A 48 -16.70 -4.95 -9.76
N GLU A 49 -17.13 -5.26 -11.00
CA GLU A 49 -16.35 -5.07 -12.21
C GLU A 49 -16.14 -3.58 -12.52
N GLU A 50 -17.17 -2.75 -12.40
CA GLU A 50 -17.06 -1.29 -12.55
C GLU A 50 -16.02 -0.70 -11.57
N LEU A 51 -16.10 -1.07 -10.29
CA LEU A 51 -15.15 -0.67 -9.27
C LEU A 51 -13.73 -1.15 -9.59
N ALA A 52 -13.58 -2.39 -10.04
CA ALA A 52 -12.29 -2.96 -10.41
C ALA A 52 -11.68 -2.24 -11.60
N TYR A 53 -12.44 -1.94 -12.64
CA TYR A 53 -11.96 -1.18 -13.79
C TYR A 53 -11.57 0.25 -13.43
N HIS A 54 -12.31 0.91 -12.54
CA HIS A 54 -11.94 2.21 -12.02
C HIS A 54 -10.55 2.17 -11.37
N TYR A 55 -10.29 1.22 -10.45
CA TYR A 55 -8.98 1.15 -9.79
C TYR A 55 -7.87 0.61 -10.71
N LEU A 56 -8.19 -0.21 -11.70
CA LEU A 56 -7.23 -0.58 -12.75
C LEU A 56 -6.79 0.65 -13.55
N GLU A 57 -7.68 1.58 -13.80
CA GLU A 57 -7.37 2.84 -14.45
C GLU A 57 -6.48 3.75 -13.57
N VAL A 58 -6.77 3.85 -12.27
CA VAL A 58 -5.96 4.58 -11.28
C VAL A 58 -4.51 4.07 -11.26
N VAL A 59 -4.31 2.75 -11.35
CA VAL A 59 -2.97 2.15 -11.34
C VAL A 59 -2.36 1.98 -12.75
N GLY A 60 -3.05 2.44 -13.81
CA GLY A 60 -2.57 2.43 -15.19
C GLY A 60 -2.47 1.03 -15.84
N LEU A 61 -3.34 0.09 -15.43
CA LEU A 61 -3.30 -1.31 -15.89
C LEU A 61 -4.66 -1.85 -16.33
N ARG A 62 -5.52 -0.97 -16.88
CA ARG A 62 -6.86 -1.35 -17.37
C ARG A 62 -6.83 -2.46 -18.40
N ASP A 63 -5.84 -2.48 -19.30
CA ASP A 63 -5.63 -3.46 -20.35
C ASP A 63 -5.22 -4.84 -19.83
N LYS A 64 -4.89 -4.97 -18.55
CA LYS A 64 -4.44 -6.21 -17.90
C LYS A 64 -5.55 -6.97 -17.16
N ALA A 65 -6.81 -6.56 -17.29
CA ALA A 65 -7.93 -7.14 -16.53
C ALA A 65 -8.03 -8.68 -16.68
N ASP A 66 -7.82 -9.21 -17.86
CA ASP A 66 -7.96 -10.65 -18.17
C ASP A 66 -6.65 -11.45 -18.06
N VAL A 67 -5.55 -10.78 -17.70
CA VAL A 67 -4.21 -11.37 -17.55
C VAL A 67 -4.10 -12.06 -16.18
N TYR A 68 -3.30 -13.12 -16.08
CA TYR A 68 -2.99 -13.79 -14.82
C TYR A 68 -1.74 -13.21 -14.18
N PRO A 69 -1.65 -13.17 -12.83
CA PRO A 69 -0.50 -12.58 -12.12
C PRO A 69 0.88 -13.05 -12.58
N PRO A 70 1.13 -14.34 -12.88
CA PRO A 70 2.45 -14.79 -13.35
C PRO A 70 2.91 -14.20 -14.70
N GLN A 71 2.00 -13.59 -15.44
CA GLN A 71 2.28 -12.96 -16.75
C GLN A 71 2.64 -11.45 -16.61
N LEU A 72 2.65 -10.92 -15.39
CA LEU A 72 2.90 -9.52 -15.07
C LEU A 72 4.30 -9.33 -14.50
N SER A 73 4.92 -8.17 -14.76
CA SER A 73 6.15 -7.75 -14.06
C SER A 73 5.90 -7.54 -12.55
N GLY A 74 6.95 -7.52 -11.73
CA GLY A 74 6.85 -7.26 -10.30
C GLY A 74 6.12 -5.95 -9.97
N GLY A 75 6.50 -4.85 -10.65
CA GLY A 75 5.84 -3.56 -10.47
C GLY A 75 4.36 -3.56 -10.90
N GLN A 76 4.01 -4.29 -11.96
CA GLN A 76 2.61 -4.48 -12.34
C GLN A 76 1.84 -5.28 -11.29
N GLN A 77 2.41 -6.37 -10.78
CA GLN A 77 1.79 -7.16 -9.71
C GLN A 77 1.56 -6.33 -8.45
N GLN A 78 2.53 -5.49 -8.06
CA GLN A 78 2.40 -4.62 -6.91
C GLN A 78 1.29 -3.57 -7.10
N ARG A 79 1.23 -2.93 -8.26
CA ARG A 79 0.15 -1.99 -8.57
C ARG A 79 -1.23 -2.67 -8.59
N ILE A 80 -1.33 -3.91 -9.04
CA ILE A 80 -2.57 -4.71 -8.93
C ILE A 80 -2.89 -5.05 -7.46
N ALA A 81 -1.88 -5.35 -6.63
CA ALA A 81 -2.11 -5.59 -5.20
C ALA A 81 -2.64 -4.33 -4.49
N ILE A 82 -2.15 -3.15 -4.87
CA ILE A 82 -2.69 -1.85 -4.41
C ILE A 82 -4.14 -1.68 -4.87
N ALA A 83 -4.43 -1.89 -6.17
CA ALA A 83 -5.79 -1.80 -6.70
C ALA A 83 -6.75 -2.77 -5.99
N ARG A 84 -6.30 -3.99 -5.67
CA ARG A 84 -7.09 -4.96 -4.89
C ARG A 84 -7.40 -4.46 -3.48
N ALA A 85 -6.43 -3.84 -2.81
CA ALA A 85 -6.65 -3.24 -1.49
C ALA A 85 -7.67 -2.10 -1.54
N LEU A 86 -7.63 -1.27 -2.59
CA LEU A 86 -8.61 -0.20 -2.82
C LEU A 86 -10.02 -0.73 -3.10
N CYS A 87 -10.13 -1.80 -3.92
CA CYS A 87 -11.40 -2.47 -4.19
C CYS A 87 -12.08 -3.02 -2.93
N ALA A 88 -11.31 -3.35 -1.89
CA ALA A 88 -11.87 -3.77 -0.61
C ALA A 88 -12.57 -2.64 0.17
N GLN A 89 -12.46 -1.38 -0.27
CA GLN A 89 -13.12 -0.20 0.28
C GLN A 89 -12.93 -0.04 1.80
N THR A 90 -11.75 -0.37 2.30
CA THR A 90 -11.37 -0.25 3.71
C THR A 90 -10.95 1.19 4.04
N LYS A 91 -11.05 1.56 5.31
CA LYS A 91 -10.66 2.91 5.80
C LYS A 91 -9.15 3.07 5.97
N ILE A 92 -8.46 1.96 6.18
CA ILE A 92 -7.03 1.93 6.47
C ILE A 92 -6.36 0.93 5.53
N ILE A 93 -5.27 1.34 4.90
CA ILE A 93 -4.41 0.45 4.11
C ILE A 93 -3.02 0.42 4.76
N LEU A 94 -2.58 -0.78 5.13
CA LEU A 94 -1.23 -1.03 5.62
C LEU A 94 -0.36 -1.42 4.44
N PHE A 95 0.81 -0.81 4.32
CA PHE A 95 1.83 -1.15 3.33
C PHE A 95 3.07 -1.66 4.05
N ASP A 96 3.48 -2.87 3.72
CA ASP A 96 4.67 -3.51 4.29
C ASP A 96 5.75 -3.60 3.23
N GLU A 97 6.67 -2.64 3.25
CA GLU A 97 7.79 -2.50 2.30
C GLU A 97 7.37 -2.71 0.82
N PRO A 98 6.44 -1.92 0.28
CA PRO A 98 5.79 -2.21 -1.01
C PRO A 98 6.73 -2.15 -2.22
N THR A 99 7.95 -1.65 -2.07
CA THR A 99 8.93 -1.50 -3.15
C THR A 99 10.14 -2.42 -3.04
N SER A 100 10.34 -3.08 -1.89
CA SER A 100 11.60 -3.81 -1.61
C SER A 100 11.81 -5.07 -2.45
N ALA A 101 10.77 -5.62 -3.08
CA ALA A 101 10.85 -6.77 -3.98
C ALA A 101 10.87 -6.37 -5.47
N LEU A 102 11.07 -5.07 -5.78
CA LEU A 102 10.98 -4.53 -7.14
C LEU A 102 12.35 -4.16 -7.70
N ASP A 103 12.45 -4.24 -9.03
CA ASP A 103 13.58 -3.68 -9.75
C ASP A 103 13.56 -2.14 -9.66
N PRO A 104 14.73 -1.47 -9.58
CA PRO A 104 14.83 -0.02 -9.44
C PRO A 104 14.03 0.78 -10.48
N GLU A 105 13.93 0.27 -11.71
CA GLU A 105 13.20 0.90 -12.80
C GLU A 105 11.68 0.94 -12.58
N THR A 106 11.14 0.03 -11.77
CA THR A 106 9.70 -0.08 -11.52
C THR A 106 9.24 0.52 -10.20
N ILE A 107 10.19 0.85 -9.30
CA ILE A 107 9.90 1.46 -7.99
C ILE A 107 9.11 2.76 -8.15
N GLN A 108 9.57 3.64 -9.07
CA GLN A 108 8.95 4.95 -9.24
C GLN A 108 7.49 4.85 -9.66
N GLU A 109 7.12 3.91 -10.53
CA GLU A 109 5.74 3.70 -10.96
C GLU A 109 4.80 3.34 -9.79
N VAL A 110 5.29 2.56 -8.84
CA VAL A 110 4.53 2.19 -7.63
C VAL A 110 4.44 3.36 -6.66
N LEU A 111 5.54 4.09 -6.45
CA LEU A 111 5.55 5.28 -5.60
C LEU A 111 4.62 6.38 -6.14
N ASP A 112 4.57 6.60 -7.45
CA ASP A 112 3.67 7.58 -8.08
C ASP A 112 2.19 7.25 -7.82
N VAL A 113 1.83 5.97 -7.83
CA VAL A 113 0.48 5.54 -7.44
C VAL A 113 0.25 5.84 -5.96
N MET A 114 1.18 5.51 -5.07
CA MET A 114 1.05 5.76 -3.64
C MET A 114 0.99 7.25 -3.29
N VAL A 115 1.74 8.11 -3.99
CA VAL A 115 1.68 9.58 -3.85
C VAL A 115 0.28 10.08 -4.19
N ARG A 116 -0.30 9.63 -5.32
CA ARG A 116 -1.67 10.00 -5.69
C ARG A 116 -2.67 9.60 -4.61
N LEU A 117 -2.57 8.39 -4.09
CA LEU A 117 -3.45 7.89 -3.03
C LEU A 117 -3.31 8.67 -1.72
N ALA A 118 -2.10 9.10 -1.36
CA ALA A 118 -1.86 9.89 -0.15
C ALA A 118 -2.56 11.26 -0.18
N HIS A 119 -2.77 11.81 -1.38
CA HIS A 119 -3.54 13.05 -1.54
C HIS A 119 -5.06 12.85 -1.53
N GLU A 120 -5.54 11.62 -1.60
CA GLU A 120 -6.97 11.30 -1.46
C GLU A 120 -7.36 11.29 0.02
N LYS A 121 -8.17 12.27 0.44
CA LYS A 121 -8.52 12.53 1.87
C LYS A 121 -9.30 11.42 2.56
N ASN A 122 -9.69 10.35 1.87
CA ASN A 122 -10.61 9.34 2.38
C ASN A 122 -9.92 8.04 2.84
N ILE A 123 -8.60 7.93 2.70
CA ILE A 123 -7.85 6.70 3.00
C ILE A 123 -6.73 7.02 3.99
N THR A 124 -6.70 6.33 5.11
CA THR A 124 -5.56 6.37 6.02
C THR A 124 -4.53 5.34 5.57
N MET A 125 -3.31 5.76 5.31
CA MET A 125 -2.20 4.90 4.93
C MET A 125 -1.21 4.78 6.09
N VAL A 126 -0.83 3.54 6.43
CA VAL A 126 0.30 3.27 7.32
C VAL A 126 1.34 2.51 6.50
N VAL A 127 2.51 3.11 6.32
CA VAL A 127 3.53 2.61 5.38
C VAL A 127 4.82 2.31 6.11
N VAL A 128 5.27 1.06 6.04
CA VAL A 128 6.64 0.69 6.40
C VAL A 128 7.47 0.79 5.12
N THR A 129 8.48 1.64 5.12
CA THR A 129 9.29 1.90 3.93
C THR A 129 10.69 2.39 4.27
N HIS A 130 11.63 2.15 3.37
CA HIS A 130 12.96 2.76 3.35
C HIS A 130 13.08 3.86 2.27
N GLU A 131 12.00 4.17 1.55
CA GLU A 131 11.94 5.23 0.55
C GLU A 131 11.77 6.60 1.22
N MET A 132 12.88 7.18 1.68
CA MET A 132 12.85 8.42 2.47
C MET A 132 12.33 9.64 1.69
N GLY A 133 12.58 9.69 0.38
CA GLY A 133 12.02 10.73 -0.50
C GLY A 133 10.50 10.69 -0.52
N PHE A 134 9.91 9.50 -0.65
CA PHE A 134 8.47 9.30 -0.58
C PHE A 134 7.91 9.70 0.80
N ALA A 135 8.51 9.17 1.89
CA ALA A 135 8.06 9.50 3.24
C ALA A 135 8.07 11.00 3.51
N ARG A 136 9.12 11.71 3.05
CA ARG A 136 9.24 13.17 3.20
C ARG A 136 8.17 13.94 2.42
N SER A 137 7.77 13.44 1.26
CA SER A 137 6.86 14.18 0.35
C SER A 137 5.38 14.03 0.71
N VAL A 138 4.96 12.92 1.35
CA VAL A 138 3.54 12.62 1.52
C VAL A 138 3.10 12.33 2.95
N ALA A 139 4.02 12.04 3.88
CA ALA A 139 3.62 11.67 5.22
C ALA A 139 3.12 12.87 6.02
N ASP A 140 2.03 12.70 6.77
CA ASP A 140 1.62 13.65 7.82
C ASP A 140 2.43 13.44 9.10
N ARG A 141 2.87 12.20 9.34
CA ARG A 141 3.60 11.79 10.53
C ARG A 141 4.61 10.69 10.19
N VAL A 142 5.82 10.83 10.72
CA VAL A 142 6.89 9.83 10.61
C VAL A 142 7.16 9.24 11.99
N VAL A 143 7.32 7.91 12.04
CA VAL A 143 7.68 7.16 13.25
C VAL A 143 8.93 6.35 12.95
N PHE A 144 10.00 6.58 13.71
CA PHE A 144 11.22 5.79 13.62
C PHE A 144 11.26 4.74 14.72
N MET A 145 11.39 3.50 14.30
CA MET A 145 11.47 2.35 15.19
C MET A 145 12.84 1.68 15.11
N ALA A 146 13.40 1.31 16.25
CA ALA A 146 14.58 0.47 16.35
C ALA A 146 14.48 -0.42 17.60
N ASP A 147 15.03 -1.62 17.52
CA ASP A 147 15.09 -2.57 18.64
C ASP A 147 13.70 -2.83 19.29
N GLY A 148 12.65 -2.82 18.49
CA GLY A 148 11.26 -3.04 18.95
C GLY A 148 10.63 -1.85 19.68
N GLN A 149 11.26 -0.68 19.68
CA GLN A 149 10.79 0.53 20.36
C GLN A 149 10.61 1.69 19.38
N ILE A 150 9.67 2.58 19.68
CA ILE A 150 9.55 3.89 19.03
C ILE A 150 10.63 4.79 19.60
N ILE A 151 11.59 5.19 18.78
CA ILE A 151 12.73 6.03 19.17
C ILE A 151 12.37 7.50 19.02
N GLU A 152 11.69 7.86 17.94
CA GLU A 152 11.27 9.22 17.64
C GLU A 152 10.05 9.24 16.75
N GLU A 153 9.18 10.22 16.92
CA GLU A 153 8.05 10.50 16.06
C GLU A 153 7.87 12.00 15.86
N GLY A 154 7.36 12.41 14.71
CA GLY A 154 7.12 13.82 14.42
C GLY A 154 6.60 14.05 13.02
N THR A 155 6.51 15.34 12.64
CA THR A 155 6.24 15.73 11.27
C THR A 155 7.44 15.39 10.37
N PRO A 156 7.25 15.22 9.06
CA PRO A 156 8.36 15.03 8.12
C PRO A 156 9.41 16.15 8.23
N GLU A 157 8.98 17.40 8.32
CA GLU A 157 9.89 18.51 8.46
C GLU A 157 10.80 18.34 9.69
N HIS A 158 10.23 18.08 10.87
CA HIS A 158 11.01 17.84 12.09
C HIS A 158 11.97 16.65 11.91
N PHE A 159 11.44 15.51 11.44
CA PHE A 159 12.19 14.27 11.34
C PHE A 159 13.39 14.37 10.39
N PHE A 160 13.22 15.01 9.23
CA PHE A 160 14.25 15.08 8.20
C PHE A 160 15.22 16.27 8.35
N THR A 161 14.85 17.32 9.11
CA THR A 161 15.69 18.53 9.22
C THR A 161 16.30 18.71 10.60
N ASN A 162 15.59 18.35 11.67
CA ASN A 162 16.04 18.56 13.05
C ASN A 162 15.65 17.43 13.99
N PRO A 163 16.07 16.18 13.72
CA PRO A 163 15.76 15.04 14.58
C PRO A 163 16.45 15.20 15.95
N LYS A 164 15.72 14.87 17.01
CA LYS A 164 16.21 14.93 18.40
C LYS A 164 17.14 13.77 18.72
N SER A 165 16.80 12.57 18.23
CA SER A 165 17.54 11.35 18.51
C SER A 165 18.84 11.28 17.72
N GLU A 166 19.95 10.98 18.39
CA GLU A 166 21.24 10.69 17.76
C GLU A 166 21.12 9.48 16.79
N ARG A 167 20.33 8.48 17.16
CA ARG A 167 20.10 7.30 16.34
C ARG A 167 19.43 7.66 14.99
N VAL A 168 18.48 8.60 15.00
CA VAL A 168 17.83 9.10 13.78
C VAL A 168 18.82 9.90 12.93
N ARG A 169 19.63 10.77 13.54
CA ARG A 169 20.67 11.52 12.81
C ARG A 169 21.65 10.59 12.10
N GLN A 170 22.13 9.57 12.79
CA GLN A 170 23.04 8.55 12.20
C GLN A 170 22.36 7.77 11.08
N PHE A 171 21.10 7.42 11.21
CA PHE A 171 20.33 6.75 10.17
C PHE A 171 20.21 7.62 8.91
N LEU A 172 19.75 8.86 9.09
CA LEU A 172 19.56 9.80 7.97
C LEU A 172 20.87 10.12 7.25
N SER A 173 21.99 10.27 7.99
CA SER A 173 23.30 10.55 7.39
C SER A 173 23.80 9.46 6.46
N LYS A 174 23.30 8.22 6.58
CA LYS A 174 23.66 7.07 5.73
C LYS A 174 22.79 6.95 4.49
N ILE A 175 21.57 7.47 4.52
CA ILE A 175 20.57 7.28 3.45
C ILE A 175 20.44 8.53 2.57
N VAL A 176 20.53 9.71 3.18
CA VAL A 176 20.47 10.99 2.44
C VAL A 176 21.89 11.37 2.01
N ARG A 177 22.34 10.74 0.95
CA ARG A 177 23.54 11.18 0.20
C ARG A 177 23.12 11.71 -1.16
#